data_831cd8c6f2017330dc116031077f0515
#
_entry.id   831cd8c6f2017330dc116031077f0515
#
_cell.length_a   1.000
_cell.length_b   1.000
_cell.length_c   1.000
_cell.angle_alpha   90.00
_cell.angle_beta   90.00
_cell.angle_gamma   90.00
#
_symmetry.space_group_name_H-M   'P 1'
#
loop_
_entity.id
_entity.type
_entity.pdbx_description
1 polymer ?
#
loop_
_entity_poly.entity_id
_entity_poly.type
_entity_poly.pdbx_seq_one_letter_code
_entity_poly.pdbx_strand_id
1 'polypeptide(L)'
;FGYRGPLRVSYEWLTLGDHAMKTHKGITFTPMEWLRIAPPEPLRQFILAPDPMRHIAFLPDRIPDIVDNFDRLERIYFGKEAAAGGEDPDFLRDLYELCVVGVTPDKVPARLPYRFSVYMVQLEGLYGHQRMVEKSEEYMEKLHGRRLLEAELTDAKSRLAMAKNWVASYAPPKLRFTISETTPSYKPEGKGERAFAASLIILLQKD
;
A
#
# COMPACT_ATOMS: atom_id res chain seq x y z
N PHE A 1 5.01 43.04 -14.00
CA PHE A 1 5.36 42.08 -15.06
C PHE A 1 4.13 41.56 -15.83
N GLY A 2 2.87 41.96 -15.49
CA GLY A 2 1.65 41.60 -16.22
C GLY A 2 1.18 40.14 -16.15
N TYR A 3 1.81 39.31 -15.36
CA TYR A 3 1.40 37.91 -15.17
C TYR A 3 0.39 37.78 -14.02
N ARG A 4 -0.63 36.93 -14.19
CA ARG A 4 -1.44 36.48 -13.05
C ARG A 4 -0.56 35.63 -12.14
N GLY A 5 -0.53 35.96 -10.84
CA GLY A 5 0.13 35.12 -9.87
C GLY A 5 -0.47 33.70 -9.84
N PRO A 6 0.29 32.66 -9.47
CA PRO A 6 -0.25 31.33 -9.30
C PRO A 6 -1.34 31.33 -8.23
N LEU A 7 -2.33 30.44 -8.41
CA LEU A 7 -3.32 30.16 -7.38
C LEU A 7 -2.60 29.66 -6.11
N ARG A 8 -2.85 30.31 -4.99
CA ARG A 8 -2.31 29.89 -3.70
C ARG A 8 -3.32 29.00 -3.00
N VAL A 9 -2.92 27.79 -2.69
CA VAL A 9 -3.66 26.88 -1.81
C VAL A 9 -2.88 26.80 -0.49
N SER A 10 -3.46 27.33 0.57
CA SER A 10 -2.86 27.27 1.89
C SER A 10 -3.20 25.94 2.54
N TYR A 11 -2.20 25.31 3.15
CA TYR A 11 -2.38 24.14 4.02
C TYR A 11 -1.75 24.43 5.39
N GLU A 12 -2.20 23.74 6.43
CA GLU A 12 -1.75 24.04 7.78
C GLU A 12 -0.34 23.49 8.04
N TRP A 13 -0.25 22.22 8.35
CA TRP A 13 1.03 21.56 8.68
C TRP A 13 1.02 20.12 8.17
N LEU A 14 2.18 19.71 7.63
CA LEU A 14 2.51 18.31 7.41
C LEU A 14 3.49 17.88 8.50
N THR A 15 3.10 16.94 9.36
CA THR A 15 3.95 16.43 10.43
C THR A 15 4.36 15.00 10.18
N LEU A 16 5.46 14.60 10.80
CA LEU A 16 5.90 13.20 10.89
C LEU A 16 5.47 12.69 12.28
N GLY A 17 4.34 11.97 12.32
CA GLY A 17 3.65 11.72 13.58
C GLY A 17 3.26 13.02 14.28
N ASP A 18 3.61 13.14 15.56
CA ASP A 18 3.34 14.32 16.39
C ASP A 18 4.40 15.44 16.23
N HIS A 19 5.39 15.23 15.36
CA HIS A 19 6.51 16.15 15.22
C HIS A 19 6.45 16.92 13.90
N ALA A 20 6.55 18.25 13.98
CA ALA A 20 6.75 19.08 12.79
C ALA A 20 8.05 18.67 12.09
N MET A 21 8.01 18.50 10.78
CA MET A 21 9.21 18.20 9.99
C MET A 21 10.20 19.35 10.09
N LYS A 22 11.42 19.04 10.53
CA LYS A 22 12.51 20.03 10.74
C LYS A 22 13.80 19.50 10.14
N THR A 23 14.16 19.98 8.97
CA THR A 23 15.35 19.55 8.21
C THR A 23 16.64 19.65 9.05
N HIS A 24 16.80 20.75 9.79
CA HIS A 24 17.99 20.96 10.64
C HIS A 24 18.07 20.02 11.86
N LYS A 25 16.98 19.30 12.19
CA LYS A 25 16.94 18.31 13.29
C LYS A 25 16.94 16.87 12.77
N GLY A 26 17.03 16.66 11.46
CA GLY A 26 16.94 15.32 10.86
C GLY A 26 15.54 14.68 10.93
N ILE A 27 14.52 15.43 11.35
CA ILE A 27 13.13 14.95 11.41
C ILE A 27 12.49 15.31 10.09
N THR A 28 12.73 14.48 9.08
CA THR A 28 12.20 14.69 7.73
C THR A 28 11.81 13.36 7.12
N PHE A 29 10.84 13.42 6.22
CA PHE A 29 10.52 12.35 5.31
C PHE A 29 10.34 12.96 3.92
N THR A 30 11.23 12.61 3.02
CA THR A 30 11.32 13.23 1.69
C THR A 30 10.50 12.49 0.65
N PRO A 31 10.07 13.14 -0.46
CA PRO A 31 9.47 12.45 -1.58
C PRO A 31 10.37 11.34 -2.17
N MET A 32 11.68 11.49 -2.10
CA MET A 32 12.61 10.45 -2.55
C MET A 32 12.60 9.21 -1.64
N GLU A 33 12.42 9.39 -0.34
CA GLU A 33 12.22 8.28 0.59
C GLU A 33 10.90 7.58 0.32
N TRP A 34 9.82 8.36 0.02
CA TRP A 34 8.55 7.80 -0.39
C TRP A 34 8.68 6.92 -1.63
N LEU A 35 9.28 7.42 -2.71
CA LEU A 35 9.42 6.69 -3.98
C LEU A 35 10.21 5.38 -3.88
N ARG A 36 10.98 5.20 -2.80
CA ARG A 36 11.66 3.93 -2.53
C ARG A 36 10.73 2.86 -1.97
N ILE A 37 9.60 3.25 -1.38
CA ILE A 37 8.72 2.38 -0.61
C ILE A 37 7.26 2.40 -1.07
N ALA A 38 6.86 3.31 -1.95
CA ALA A 38 5.50 3.38 -2.48
C ALA A 38 5.45 4.15 -3.82
N PRO A 39 4.41 3.91 -4.66
CA PRO A 39 4.18 4.70 -5.87
C PRO A 39 3.92 6.18 -5.55
N PRO A 40 4.08 7.10 -6.53
CA PRO A 40 3.88 8.53 -6.29
C PRO A 40 2.41 8.93 -6.10
N GLU A 41 1.47 8.27 -6.76
CA GLU A 41 0.05 8.63 -6.78
C GLU A 41 -0.60 8.58 -5.39
N PRO A 42 -0.38 7.56 -4.54
CA PRO A 42 -0.87 7.54 -3.17
C PRO A 42 -0.39 8.71 -2.33
N LEU A 43 0.84 9.21 -2.53
CA LEU A 43 1.33 10.40 -1.83
C LEU A 43 0.55 11.63 -2.25
N ARG A 44 0.28 11.78 -3.54
CA ARG A 44 -0.51 12.90 -4.07
C ARG A 44 -1.91 12.87 -3.49
N GLN A 45 -2.58 11.73 -3.47
CA GLN A 45 -3.89 11.57 -2.84
C GLN A 45 -3.83 11.94 -1.34
N PHE A 46 -2.84 11.44 -0.61
CA PHE A 46 -2.70 11.71 0.81
C PHE A 46 -2.59 13.21 1.13
N ILE A 47 -1.96 13.98 0.24
CA ILE A 47 -1.80 15.43 0.40
C ILE A 47 -3.02 16.21 -0.13
N LEU A 48 -3.64 15.76 -1.22
CA LEU A 48 -4.69 16.50 -1.92
C LEU A 48 -6.10 16.19 -1.44
N ALA A 49 -6.33 15.02 -0.83
CA ALA A 49 -7.65 14.60 -0.36
C ALA A 49 -8.18 15.39 0.86
N PRO A 50 -7.35 15.79 1.84
CA PRO A 50 -7.83 16.58 2.97
C PRO A 50 -8.26 17.99 2.55
N ASP A 51 -9.28 18.52 3.23
CA ASP A 51 -9.67 19.92 3.06
C ASP A 51 -8.48 20.87 3.28
N PRO A 52 -8.42 22.00 2.56
CA PRO A 52 -7.46 23.06 2.83
C PRO A 52 -7.48 23.48 4.31
N MET A 53 -6.33 23.84 4.87
CA MET A 53 -6.16 24.24 6.29
C MET A 53 -6.38 23.09 7.29
N ARG A 54 -6.47 21.84 6.84
CA ARG A 54 -6.48 20.69 7.72
C ARG A 54 -5.06 20.20 8.01
N HIS A 55 -4.79 19.90 9.27
CA HIS A 55 -3.54 19.28 9.70
C HIS A 55 -3.39 17.88 9.11
N ILE A 56 -2.25 17.58 8.51
CA ILE A 56 -1.94 16.28 7.92
C ILE A 56 -0.81 15.62 8.73
N ALA A 57 -1.15 14.57 9.47
CA ALA A 57 -0.17 13.75 10.19
C ALA A 57 0.25 12.55 9.33
N PHE A 58 1.50 12.51 8.92
CA PHE A 58 2.06 11.39 8.18
C PHE A 58 2.77 10.41 9.12
N LEU A 59 2.45 9.14 8.96
CA LEU A 59 3.05 8.02 9.71
C LEU A 59 3.58 6.99 8.71
N PRO A 60 4.91 6.76 8.63
CA PRO A 60 5.48 5.81 7.66
C PRO A 60 5.00 4.37 7.84
N ASP A 61 4.59 3.98 9.03
CA ASP A 61 4.00 2.66 9.31
C ASP A 61 2.60 2.48 8.70
N ARG A 62 1.95 3.58 8.27
CA ARG A 62 0.62 3.59 7.62
C ARG A 62 0.68 3.58 6.09
N ILE A 63 1.86 3.51 5.50
CA ILE A 63 2.00 3.51 4.03
C ILE A 63 1.18 2.42 3.34
N PRO A 64 1.07 1.18 3.84
CA PRO A 64 0.19 0.20 3.23
C PRO A 64 -1.28 0.66 3.16
N ASP A 65 -1.77 1.35 4.19
CA ASP A 65 -3.13 1.88 4.22
C ASP A 65 -3.30 3.00 3.16
N ILE A 66 -2.29 3.85 3.01
CA ILE A 66 -2.32 4.97 2.06
C ILE A 66 -2.32 4.44 0.61
N VAL A 67 -1.52 3.40 0.32
CA VAL A 67 -1.51 2.78 -1.01
C VAL A 67 -2.84 2.06 -1.30
N ASP A 68 -3.36 1.30 -0.35
CA ASP A 68 -4.64 0.60 -0.49
C ASP A 68 -5.82 1.58 -0.69
N ASN A 69 -5.76 2.77 -0.06
CA ASN A 69 -6.75 3.83 -0.25
C ASN A 69 -6.70 4.41 -1.68
N PHE A 70 -5.50 4.57 -2.26
CA PHE A 70 -5.39 4.98 -3.66
C PHE A 70 -5.91 3.90 -4.61
N ASP A 71 -5.57 2.64 -4.38
CA ASP A 71 -6.09 1.53 -5.17
C ASP A 71 -7.64 1.45 -5.07
N ARG A 72 -8.22 1.81 -3.92
CA ARG A 72 -9.68 1.97 -3.76
C ARG A 72 -10.21 3.13 -4.61
N LEU A 73 -9.58 4.31 -4.54
CA LEU A 73 -9.96 5.48 -5.34
C LEU A 73 -9.93 5.15 -6.84
N GLU A 74 -8.92 4.43 -7.31
CA GLU A 74 -8.82 3.94 -8.69
C GLU A 74 -10.01 3.04 -9.05
N ARG A 75 -10.39 2.08 -8.18
CA ARG A 75 -11.57 1.24 -8.43
C ARG A 75 -12.88 2.01 -8.46
N ILE A 76 -13.02 3.05 -7.62
CA ILE A 76 -14.20 3.94 -7.65
C ILE A 76 -14.24 4.70 -8.97
N TYR A 77 -13.14 5.30 -9.40
CA TYR A 77 -13.04 6.03 -10.66
C TYR A 77 -13.48 5.19 -11.86
N PHE A 78 -13.10 3.93 -11.91
CA PHE A 78 -13.49 2.99 -12.98
C PHE A 78 -14.83 2.28 -12.72
N GLY A 79 -15.60 2.67 -11.72
CA GLY A 79 -16.92 2.08 -11.41
C GLY A 79 -16.87 0.62 -10.97
N LYS A 80 -15.74 0.17 -10.41
CA LYS A 80 -15.56 -1.19 -9.86
C LYS A 80 -15.87 -1.27 -8.37
N GLU A 81 -15.95 -0.12 -7.72
CA GLU A 81 -16.34 0.02 -6.31
C GLU A 81 -17.22 1.24 -6.18
N ALA A 82 -18.21 1.20 -5.30
CA ALA A 82 -19.06 2.34 -5.01
C ALA A 82 -18.38 3.28 -3.99
N ALA A 83 -18.59 4.58 -4.13
CA ALA A 83 -18.26 5.54 -3.09
C ALA A 83 -19.02 5.21 -1.80
N ALA A 84 -18.41 5.41 -0.65
CA ALA A 84 -19.06 5.21 0.64
C ALA A 84 -20.09 6.33 0.89
N GLY A 85 -21.03 6.07 1.80
CA GLY A 85 -22.00 7.09 2.19
C GLY A 85 -21.30 8.34 2.73
N GLY A 86 -21.62 9.50 2.14
CA GLY A 86 -21.03 10.79 2.50
C GLY A 86 -19.81 11.20 1.68
N GLU A 87 -19.26 10.31 0.84
CA GLU A 87 -18.23 10.68 -0.14
C GLU A 87 -18.89 11.29 -1.39
N ASP A 88 -18.30 12.38 -1.91
CA ASP A 88 -18.73 13.01 -3.16
C ASP A 88 -18.07 12.32 -4.36
N PRO A 89 -18.83 11.63 -5.23
CA PRO A 89 -18.28 10.91 -6.38
C PRO A 89 -17.58 11.83 -7.38
N ASP A 90 -18.04 13.08 -7.56
CA ASP A 90 -17.41 14.02 -8.48
C ASP A 90 -16.06 14.48 -7.93
N PHE A 91 -15.99 14.78 -6.64
CA PHE A 91 -14.71 15.07 -5.98
C PHE A 91 -13.72 13.91 -6.08
N LEU A 92 -14.18 12.68 -5.87
CA LEU A 92 -13.30 11.49 -5.95
C LEU A 92 -12.77 11.28 -7.38
N ARG A 93 -13.59 11.52 -8.40
CA ARG A 93 -13.16 11.47 -9.80
C ARG A 93 -12.07 12.50 -10.08
N ASP A 94 -12.31 13.76 -9.73
CA ASP A 94 -11.36 14.84 -9.95
C ASP A 94 -10.06 14.61 -9.16
N LEU A 95 -10.18 14.12 -7.94
CA LEU A 95 -9.02 13.75 -7.11
C LEU A 95 -8.17 12.65 -7.77
N TYR A 96 -8.79 11.60 -8.33
CA TYR A 96 -8.05 10.55 -9.03
C TYR A 96 -7.27 11.12 -10.22
N GLU A 97 -7.94 11.92 -11.07
CA GLU A 97 -7.31 12.54 -12.24
C GLU A 97 -6.14 13.47 -11.84
N LEU A 98 -6.27 14.21 -10.75
CA LEU A 98 -5.20 15.03 -10.20
C LEU A 98 -4.03 14.21 -9.65
N CYS A 99 -4.30 13.01 -9.14
CA CYS A 99 -3.28 12.16 -8.53
C CYS A 99 -2.47 11.34 -9.53
N VAL A 100 -3.06 10.95 -10.65
CA VAL A 100 -2.39 10.13 -11.68
C VAL A 100 -1.14 10.84 -12.20
N VAL A 101 -0.04 10.09 -12.28
CA VAL A 101 1.21 10.55 -12.89
C VAL A 101 1.30 10.01 -14.31
N GLY A 102 1.32 10.90 -15.27
CA GLY A 102 1.32 10.55 -16.69
C GLY A 102 -0.08 10.52 -17.30
N VAL A 103 -0.40 9.46 -18.03
CA VAL A 103 -1.68 9.31 -18.73
C VAL A 103 -2.62 8.44 -17.90
N THR A 104 -3.85 8.91 -17.72
CA THR A 104 -4.91 8.11 -17.09
C THR A 104 -5.16 6.85 -17.91
N PRO A 105 -5.16 5.66 -17.30
CA PRO A 105 -5.44 4.41 -18.00
C PRO A 105 -6.85 4.40 -18.60
N ASP A 106 -7.05 3.70 -19.72
CA ASP A 106 -8.38 3.52 -20.33
C ASP A 106 -9.27 2.55 -19.54
N LYS A 107 -8.65 1.68 -18.74
CA LYS A 107 -9.34 0.65 -17.94
C LYS A 107 -8.66 0.52 -16.58
N VAL A 108 -9.43 0.04 -15.61
CA VAL A 108 -8.88 -0.26 -14.28
C VAL A 108 -7.70 -1.24 -14.39
N PRO A 109 -6.50 -0.86 -13.96
CA PRO A 109 -5.35 -1.75 -13.97
C PRO A 109 -5.51 -2.87 -12.93
N ALA A 110 -4.93 -4.03 -13.20
CA ALA A 110 -4.77 -5.05 -12.16
C ALA A 110 -3.64 -4.60 -11.22
N ARG A 111 -3.96 -4.43 -9.96
CA ARG A 111 -2.99 -4.04 -8.93
C ARG A 111 -2.73 -5.19 -7.98
N LEU A 112 -1.45 -5.41 -7.66
CA LEU A 112 -1.07 -6.27 -6.55
C LEU A 112 -1.35 -5.50 -5.25
N PRO A 113 -2.27 -5.99 -4.36
CA PRO A 113 -2.55 -5.29 -3.11
C PRO A 113 -1.26 -5.07 -2.31
N TYR A 114 -1.05 -3.85 -1.83
CA TYR A 114 0.24 -3.53 -1.19
C TYR A 114 0.45 -4.30 0.11
N ARG A 115 -0.59 -4.53 0.89
CA ARG A 115 -0.53 -5.38 2.09
C ARG A 115 -0.15 -6.83 1.76
N PHE A 116 -0.66 -7.37 0.66
CA PHE A 116 -0.24 -8.69 0.19
C PHE A 116 1.24 -8.71 -0.16
N SER A 117 1.74 -7.67 -0.85
CA SER A 117 3.17 -7.51 -1.15
C SER A 117 4.02 -7.52 0.13
N VAL A 118 3.57 -6.85 1.19
CA VAL A 118 4.25 -6.81 2.50
C VAL A 118 4.42 -8.20 3.09
N TYR A 119 3.42 -9.07 2.97
CA TYR A 119 3.55 -10.47 3.43
C TYR A 119 4.43 -11.29 2.51
N MET A 120 4.25 -11.18 1.20
CA MET A 120 4.97 -11.99 0.22
C MET A 120 6.48 -11.77 0.25
N VAL A 121 6.95 -10.52 0.40
CA VAL A 121 8.39 -10.24 0.45
C VAL A 121 9.09 -10.84 1.68
N GLN A 122 8.37 -11.07 2.75
CA GLN A 122 8.91 -11.74 3.95
C GLN A 122 9.00 -13.26 3.79
N LEU A 123 8.32 -13.82 2.79
CA LEU A 123 8.41 -15.24 2.41
C LEU A 123 9.51 -15.51 1.38
N GLU A 124 10.23 -14.47 0.92
CA GLU A 124 11.31 -14.62 -0.07
C GLU A 124 12.41 -15.60 0.40
N GLY A 125 12.73 -15.61 1.69
CA GLY A 125 13.69 -16.54 2.26
C GLY A 125 13.28 -18.02 2.16
N LEU A 126 11.95 -18.30 2.12
CA LEU A 126 11.41 -19.64 1.97
C LEU A 126 11.32 -20.07 0.49
N TYR A 127 10.78 -19.21 -0.34
CA TYR A 127 10.49 -19.55 -1.74
C TYR A 127 11.62 -19.23 -2.70
N GLY A 128 12.53 -18.33 -2.33
CA GLY A 128 13.43 -17.66 -3.26
C GLY A 128 12.70 -16.56 -4.05
N HIS A 129 13.48 -15.63 -4.59
CA HIS A 129 12.95 -14.44 -5.27
C HIS A 129 12.03 -14.79 -6.47
N GLN A 130 12.49 -15.67 -7.34
CA GLN A 130 11.76 -16.04 -8.55
C GLN A 130 10.39 -16.63 -8.24
N ARG A 131 10.34 -17.59 -7.31
CA ARG A 131 9.08 -18.26 -6.94
C ARG A 131 8.13 -17.34 -6.19
N MET A 132 8.66 -16.39 -5.40
CA MET A 132 7.85 -15.35 -4.76
C MET A 132 7.14 -14.47 -5.79
N VAL A 133 7.86 -14.04 -6.83
CA VAL A 133 7.29 -13.25 -7.94
C VAL A 133 6.22 -14.04 -8.67
N GLU A 134 6.52 -15.29 -9.09
CA GLU A 134 5.55 -16.18 -9.77
C GLU A 134 4.26 -16.37 -8.95
N LYS A 135 4.38 -16.63 -7.65
CA LYS A 135 3.20 -16.75 -6.76
C LYS A 135 2.39 -15.46 -6.66
N SER A 136 3.05 -14.32 -6.71
CA SER A 136 2.37 -13.02 -6.72
C SER A 136 1.62 -12.78 -8.02
N GLU A 137 2.20 -13.17 -9.15
CA GLU A 137 1.57 -13.13 -10.48
C GLU A 137 0.36 -14.10 -10.55
N GLU A 138 0.52 -15.34 -10.10
CA GLU A 138 -0.56 -16.33 -10.00
C GLU A 138 -1.73 -15.81 -9.13
N TYR A 139 -1.41 -15.16 -8.01
CA TYR A 139 -2.41 -14.55 -7.13
C TYR A 139 -3.18 -13.43 -7.83
N MET A 140 -2.48 -12.53 -8.52
CA MET A 140 -3.11 -11.43 -9.26
C MET A 140 -4.01 -11.95 -10.38
N GLU A 141 -3.57 -12.95 -11.16
CA GLU A 141 -4.38 -13.54 -12.23
C GLU A 141 -5.67 -14.15 -11.67
N LYS A 142 -5.60 -14.84 -10.53
CA LYS A 142 -6.79 -15.36 -9.84
C LYS A 142 -7.69 -14.24 -9.32
N LEU A 143 -7.11 -13.19 -8.72
CA LEU A 143 -7.86 -12.07 -8.17
C LEU A 143 -8.64 -11.31 -9.25
N HIS A 144 -8.01 -11.10 -10.42
CA HIS A 144 -8.59 -10.34 -11.52
C HIS A 144 -9.30 -11.21 -12.58
N GLY A 145 -9.23 -12.55 -12.46
CA GLY A 145 -9.88 -13.49 -13.35
C GLY A 145 -9.38 -13.44 -14.81
N ARG A 146 -8.17 -12.95 -15.04
CA ARG A 146 -7.57 -12.81 -16.36
C ARG A 146 -6.04 -12.81 -16.31
N ARG A 147 -5.41 -13.03 -17.47
CA ARG A 147 -3.98 -12.81 -17.61
C ARG A 147 -3.62 -11.33 -17.45
N LEU A 148 -2.45 -11.11 -16.90
CA LEU A 148 -1.93 -9.77 -16.66
C LEU A 148 -1.25 -9.21 -17.91
N LEU A 149 -1.33 -7.89 -18.07
CA LEU A 149 -0.57 -7.15 -19.07
C LEU A 149 0.88 -6.97 -18.59
N GLU A 150 1.80 -6.77 -19.52
CA GLU A 150 3.22 -6.57 -19.19
C GLU A 150 3.43 -5.35 -18.24
N ALA A 151 2.68 -4.28 -18.46
CA ALA A 151 2.72 -3.12 -17.57
C ALA A 151 2.24 -3.45 -16.14
N GLU A 152 1.23 -4.32 -16.01
CA GLU A 152 0.71 -4.76 -14.70
C GLU A 152 1.70 -5.68 -13.97
N LEU A 153 2.40 -6.55 -14.71
CA LEU A 153 3.49 -7.38 -14.19
C LEU A 153 4.66 -6.51 -13.70
N THR A 154 4.99 -5.46 -14.46
CA THR A 154 6.04 -4.50 -14.09
C THR A 154 5.66 -3.73 -12.82
N ASP A 155 4.40 -3.26 -12.72
CA ASP A 155 3.88 -2.61 -11.52
C ASP A 155 3.92 -3.56 -10.31
N ALA A 156 3.51 -4.81 -10.47
CA ALA A 156 3.54 -5.81 -9.39
C ALA A 156 4.96 -6.05 -8.87
N LYS A 157 5.95 -6.20 -9.76
CA LYS A 157 7.37 -6.34 -9.38
C LYS A 157 7.89 -5.09 -8.66
N SER A 158 7.50 -3.91 -9.13
CA SER A 158 7.85 -2.64 -8.47
C SER A 158 7.24 -2.57 -7.07
N ARG A 159 5.96 -2.93 -6.89
CA ARG A 159 5.28 -2.96 -5.58
C ARG A 159 5.94 -3.94 -4.61
N LEU A 160 6.37 -5.12 -5.08
CA LEU A 160 7.14 -6.06 -4.27
C LEU A 160 8.46 -5.45 -3.81
N ALA A 161 9.22 -4.82 -4.70
CA ALA A 161 10.49 -4.16 -4.35
C ALA A 161 10.28 -3.02 -3.33
N MET A 162 9.26 -2.19 -3.54
CA MET A 162 8.87 -1.11 -2.63
C MET A 162 8.43 -1.66 -1.27
N ALA A 163 7.61 -2.71 -1.24
CA ALA A 163 7.18 -3.35 0.00
C ALA A 163 8.35 -3.95 0.78
N LYS A 164 9.34 -4.54 0.10
CA LYS A 164 10.57 -5.05 0.72
C LYS A 164 11.33 -3.94 1.43
N ASN A 165 11.50 -2.79 0.77
CA ASN A 165 12.15 -1.61 1.35
C ASN A 165 11.35 -1.07 2.55
N TRP A 166 10.02 -1.03 2.43
CA TRP A 166 9.16 -0.60 3.52
C TRP A 166 9.24 -1.53 4.74
N VAL A 167 9.20 -2.85 4.53
CA VAL A 167 9.36 -3.84 5.61
C VAL A 167 10.68 -3.67 6.32
N ALA A 168 11.76 -3.44 5.58
CA ALA A 168 13.09 -3.26 6.15
C ALA A 168 13.20 -2.00 7.02
N SER A 169 12.52 -0.90 6.62
CA SER A 169 12.75 0.43 7.21
C SER A 169 11.67 0.89 8.17
N TYR A 170 10.39 0.56 7.90
CA TYR A 170 9.26 1.22 8.55
C TYR A 170 8.20 0.28 9.11
N ALA A 171 8.20 -1.02 8.75
CA ALA A 171 7.19 -1.94 9.23
C ALA A 171 7.22 -2.06 10.75
N PRO A 172 6.09 -1.89 11.44
CA PRO A 172 6.03 -2.10 12.88
C PRO A 172 6.25 -3.58 13.24
N PRO A 173 6.71 -3.91 14.44
CA PRO A 173 7.01 -5.28 14.85
C PRO A 173 5.87 -6.27 14.60
N LYS A 174 4.63 -5.84 14.79
CA LYS A 174 3.42 -6.67 14.56
C LYS A 174 3.19 -7.10 13.10
N LEU A 175 3.82 -6.44 12.14
CA LEU A 175 3.75 -6.76 10.71
C LEU A 175 5.02 -7.43 10.20
N ARG A 176 6.02 -7.64 11.07
CA ARG A 176 7.24 -8.37 10.73
C ARG A 176 7.14 -9.78 11.24
N PHE A 177 7.53 -10.75 10.44
CA PHE A 177 7.67 -12.12 10.86
C PHE A 177 8.91 -12.75 10.24
N THR A 178 9.41 -13.77 10.88
CA THR A 178 10.52 -14.58 10.39
C THR A 178 10.03 -16.01 10.30
N ILE A 179 10.37 -16.69 9.21
CA ILE A 179 10.08 -18.11 9.07
C ILE A 179 11.18 -18.87 9.77
N SER A 180 10.79 -19.77 10.67
CA SER A 180 11.68 -20.69 11.33
C SER A 180 11.48 -22.10 10.78
N GLU A 181 12.57 -22.80 10.48
CA GLU A 181 12.53 -24.22 10.12
C GLU A 181 12.20 -25.12 11.31
N THR A 182 12.33 -24.58 12.52
CA THR A 182 11.99 -25.29 13.75
C THR A 182 10.55 -25.02 14.13
N THR A 183 9.79 -26.08 14.42
CA THR A 183 8.46 -25.95 14.99
C THR A 183 8.54 -25.18 16.31
N PRO A 184 7.91 -24.02 16.45
CA PRO A 184 7.92 -23.32 17.72
C PRO A 184 7.27 -24.20 18.79
N SER A 185 7.84 -24.23 19.99
CA SER A 185 7.29 -24.93 21.15
C SER A 185 6.07 -24.21 21.73
N TYR A 186 5.18 -23.76 20.83
CA TYR A 186 3.96 -23.07 21.21
C TYR A 186 2.94 -24.05 21.74
N LYS A 187 2.51 -23.88 22.98
CA LYS A 187 1.39 -24.60 23.57
C LYS A 187 0.17 -23.66 23.58
N PRO A 188 -0.88 -23.95 22.83
CA PRO A 188 -2.08 -23.12 22.86
C PRO A 188 -2.70 -23.13 24.25
N GLU A 189 -2.86 -21.95 24.88
CA GLU A 189 -3.36 -21.81 26.25
C GLU A 189 -4.88 -21.76 26.32
N GLY A 190 -5.54 -21.17 25.33
CA GLY A 190 -6.98 -20.98 25.30
C GLY A 190 -7.75 -22.02 24.47
N LYS A 191 -9.05 -22.22 24.77
CA LYS A 191 -9.92 -23.10 23.97
C LYS A 191 -9.99 -22.67 22.49
N GLY A 192 -10.04 -21.37 22.21
CA GLY A 192 -10.08 -20.80 20.85
C GLY A 192 -8.79 -21.06 20.08
N GLU A 193 -7.63 -20.90 20.73
CA GLU A 193 -6.33 -21.17 20.13
C GLU A 193 -6.12 -22.66 19.82
N ARG A 194 -6.58 -23.55 20.70
CA ARG A 194 -6.56 -25.00 20.46
C ARG A 194 -7.43 -25.40 19.28
N ALA A 195 -8.63 -24.82 19.16
CA ALA A 195 -9.54 -25.06 18.05
C ALA A 195 -8.94 -24.56 16.72
N PHE A 196 -8.33 -23.37 16.73
CA PHE A 196 -7.65 -22.82 15.55
C PHE A 196 -6.46 -23.67 15.13
N ALA A 197 -5.58 -24.05 16.07
CA ALA A 197 -4.43 -24.90 15.80
C ALA A 197 -4.86 -26.27 15.24
N ALA A 198 -5.89 -26.89 15.80
CA ALA A 198 -6.45 -28.15 15.30
C ALA A 198 -7.01 -28.00 13.87
N SER A 199 -7.72 -26.91 13.58
CA SER A 199 -8.24 -26.63 12.24
C SER A 199 -7.12 -26.41 11.22
N LEU A 200 -6.04 -25.74 11.61
CA LEU A 200 -4.88 -25.52 10.76
C LEU A 200 -4.16 -26.84 10.41
N ILE A 201 -3.99 -27.73 11.40
CA ILE A 201 -3.38 -29.05 11.20
C ILE A 201 -4.22 -29.88 10.20
N ILE A 202 -5.55 -29.86 10.34
CA ILE A 202 -6.46 -30.58 9.43
C ILE A 202 -6.37 -30.04 8.01
N LEU A 203 -6.21 -28.70 7.85
CA LEU A 203 -6.05 -28.07 6.53
C LEU A 203 -4.71 -28.45 5.88
N LEU A 204 -3.63 -28.50 6.66
CA LEU A 204 -2.30 -28.85 6.16
C LEU A 204 -2.10 -30.33 5.85
N GLN A 205 -2.98 -31.21 6.37
CA GLN A 205 -2.95 -32.66 6.09
C GLN A 205 -3.81 -33.06 4.88
N LYS A 206 -4.48 -32.10 4.24
CA LYS A 206 -5.37 -32.37 3.09
C LYS A 206 -4.71 -32.20 1.71
N ASP A 207 -3.42 -31.83 1.68
CA ASP A 207 -2.54 -31.88 0.52
C ASP A 207 -1.61 -33.13 0.59
#